data_12c5376bc291e41629e54ed5f59b4fa6
#
_entry.id   12c5376bc291e41629e54ed5f59b4fa6
#
_cell.length_a   1.000
_cell.length_b   1.000
_cell.length_c   1.000
_cell.angle_alpha   90.00
_cell.angle_beta   90.00
_cell.angle_gamma   90.00
#
_symmetry.space_group_name_H-M   'P 1'
#
loop_
_entity.id
_entity.type
_entity.pdbx_description
1 polymer ?
#
loop_
_entity_poly.entity_id
_entity_poly.type
_entity_poly.pdbx_seq_one_letter_code
_entity_poly.pdbx_strand_id
1 'polypeptide(L)'
;NPNYYYKGSNEQNFLQLTYAYSYDFRDYAPYPLRGKKLDFAYNFYGILAQDALNYWDLRASIAYFFDLGSNFFITTQWKGKFTQENKNIPYANTQALGYGNDNVRGYELNVIDGTKYLLSKNTFKYQLFNKVIPLRIIPYKQFNQVPLSIYPTVFFDFAYVSQAHPELTSSHLSNRWIYGMGLGFDIVTYYNFV
;
A
#
# COMPACT_ATOMS: atom_id res chain seq x y z
N ASN A 1 -25.33 2.81 -11.44
CA ASN A 1 -24.48 2.53 -12.59
C ASN A 1 -24.78 1.11 -13.08
N PRO A 2 -25.40 0.91 -14.28
CA PRO A 2 -25.79 -0.41 -14.77
C PRO A 2 -24.61 -1.36 -15.02
N ASN A 3 -23.37 -0.84 -15.01
CA ASN A 3 -22.14 -1.60 -15.20
C ASN A 3 -21.33 -1.77 -13.91
N TYR A 4 -21.93 -1.51 -12.73
CA TYR A 4 -21.22 -1.65 -11.47
C TYR A 4 -20.82 -3.10 -11.22
N TYR A 5 -21.77 -4.03 -11.42
CA TYR A 5 -21.52 -5.47 -11.49
C TYR A 5 -21.73 -5.98 -12.92
N TYR A 6 -21.34 -7.21 -13.16
CA TYR A 6 -21.45 -7.83 -14.49
C TYR A 6 -22.91 -7.88 -14.97
N LYS A 7 -23.17 -7.38 -16.18
CA LYS A 7 -24.47 -7.32 -16.84
C LYS A 7 -25.59 -6.63 -16.03
N GLY A 8 -25.23 -5.66 -15.17
CA GLY A 8 -26.24 -4.92 -14.40
C GLY A 8 -26.89 -5.71 -13.27
N SER A 9 -26.30 -6.82 -12.87
CA SER A 9 -26.73 -7.59 -11.69
C SER A 9 -26.57 -6.78 -10.41
N ASN A 10 -27.37 -7.07 -9.39
CA ASN A 10 -27.21 -6.55 -8.04
C ASN A 10 -26.27 -7.41 -7.18
N GLU A 11 -25.89 -8.58 -7.69
CA GLU A 11 -25.05 -9.56 -7.00
C GLU A 11 -23.94 -10.05 -7.92
N GLN A 12 -22.83 -10.45 -7.33
CA GLN A 12 -21.69 -11.00 -8.03
C GLN A 12 -21.19 -12.23 -7.25
N ASN A 13 -21.44 -13.43 -7.80
CA ASN A 13 -20.99 -14.69 -7.25
C ASN A 13 -19.97 -15.32 -8.19
N PHE A 14 -18.80 -15.69 -7.67
CA PHE A 14 -17.74 -16.35 -8.44
C PHE A 14 -16.81 -17.12 -7.50
N LEU A 15 -16.13 -18.11 -8.05
CA LEU A 15 -15.01 -18.76 -7.38
C LEU A 15 -13.71 -18.07 -7.73
N GLN A 16 -12.89 -17.84 -6.70
CA GLN A 16 -11.57 -17.23 -6.83
C GLN A 16 -10.49 -18.21 -6.37
N LEU A 17 -9.43 -18.34 -7.14
CA LEU A 17 -8.17 -18.97 -6.73
C LEU A 17 -7.13 -17.89 -6.50
N THR A 18 -6.52 -17.90 -5.32
CA THR A 18 -5.43 -16.99 -4.98
C THR A 18 -4.18 -17.78 -4.65
N TYR A 19 -3.08 -17.47 -5.33
CA TYR A 19 -1.74 -17.88 -4.94
C TYR A 19 -1.03 -16.65 -4.38
N ALA A 20 -0.58 -16.73 -3.12
CA ALA A 20 0.13 -15.64 -2.46
C ALA A 20 1.46 -16.12 -1.92
N TYR A 21 2.49 -15.28 -2.07
CA TYR A 21 3.82 -15.49 -1.53
C TYR A 21 4.24 -14.22 -0.80
N SER A 22 4.76 -14.39 0.42
CA SER A 22 5.32 -13.30 1.22
C SER A 22 6.69 -13.70 1.75
N TYR A 23 7.67 -12.81 1.57
CA TYR A 23 9.01 -12.94 2.12
C TYR A 23 9.31 -11.67 2.91
N ASP A 24 9.46 -11.82 4.23
CA ASP A 24 9.70 -10.71 5.14
C ASP A 24 11.01 -10.90 5.88
N PHE A 25 11.97 -10.03 5.63
CA PHE A 25 13.29 -10.02 6.24
C PHE A 25 13.63 -8.61 6.75
N ARG A 26 12.66 -8.04 7.48
CA ARG A 26 12.81 -6.74 8.15
C ARG A 26 13.33 -6.93 9.56
N ASP A 27 14.12 -5.98 10.05
CA ASP A 27 14.62 -5.95 11.42
C ASP A 27 13.49 -5.83 12.46
N TYR A 28 12.54 -4.94 12.22
CA TYR A 28 11.38 -4.74 13.07
C TYR A 28 10.15 -4.45 12.23
N ALA A 29 9.20 -5.37 12.19
CA ALA A 29 8.07 -5.31 11.27
C ALA A 29 7.20 -4.03 11.38
N PRO A 30 6.92 -3.48 12.58
CA PRO A 30 6.09 -2.28 12.73
C PRO A 30 6.75 -0.99 12.24
N TYR A 31 8.06 -0.84 12.47
CA TYR A 31 8.83 0.33 12.04
C TYR A 31 10.22 -0.11 11.57
N PRO A 32 10.32 -0.63 10.35
CA PRO A 32 11.57 -1.19 9.84
C PRO A 32 12.55 -0.08 9.43
N LEU A 33 13.80 -0.28 9.84
CA LEU A 33 14.94 0.55 9.46
C LEU A 33 15.92 -0.18 8.56
N ARG A 34 15.90 -1.54 8.59
CA ARG A 34 16.79 -2.40 7.80
C ARG A 34 16.04 -3.60 7.24
N GLY A 35 16.51 -4.09 6.11
CA GLY A 35 16.00 -5.32 5.53
C GLY A 35 15.15 -5.11 4.29
N LYS A 36 14.33 -6.10 3.99
CA LYS A 36 13.47 -6.08 2.80
C LYS A 36 12.20 -6.88 3.02
N LYS A 37 11.16 -6.52 2.28
CA LYS A 37 9.92 -7.28 2.22
C LYS A 37 9.49 -7.41 0.77
N LEU A 38 9.01 -8.59 0.40
CA LEU A 38 8.46 -8.88 -0.92
C LEU A 38 7.14 -9.60 -0.73
N ASP A 39 6.09 -9.07 -1.34
CA ASP A 39 4.79 -9.71 -1.41
C ASP A 39 4.40 -9.86 -2.88
N PHE A 40 3.82 -11.00 -3.21
CA PHE A 40 3.32 -11.33 -4.52
C PHE A 40 1.98 -12.03 -4.38
N ALA A 41 1.02 -11.68 -5.20
CA ALA A 41 -0.25 -12.38 -5.26
C ALA A 41 -0.73 -12.49 -6.72
N TYR A 42 -1.15 -13.70 -7.09
CA TYR A 42 -1.84 -13.98 -8.33
C TYR A 42 -3.25 -14.43 -8.02
N ASN A 43 -4.22 -13.73 -8.55
CA ASN A 43 -5.64 -14.01 -8.35
C ASN A 43 -6.27 -14.38 -9.69
N PHE A 44 -6.96 -15.49 -9.72
CA PHE A 44 -7.78 -15.90 -10.84
C PHE A 44 -9.24 -15.92 -10.43
N TYR A 45 -10.08 -15.23 -11.17
CA TYR A 45 -11.50 -15.04 -10.90
C TYR A 45 -12.34 -15.78 -11.96
N GLY A 46 -13.38 -16.50 -11.50
CA GLY A 46 -14.29 -17.22 -12.39
C GLY A 46 -13.74 -18.55 -12.89
N ILE A 47 -13.43 -19.47 -11.98
CA ILE A 47 -12.87 -20.78 -12.30
C ILE A 47 -13.88 -21.69 -13.01
N LEU A 48 -15.16 -21.54 -12.70
CA LEU A 48 -16.23 -22.36 -13.29
C LEU A 48 -16.73 -21.71 -14.58
N ALA A 49 -16.97 -22.53 -15.60
CA ALA A 49 -17.43 -22.07 -16.92
C ALA A 49 -18.78 -21.31 -16.89
N GLN A 50 -19.53 -21.40 -15.78
CA GLN A 50 -20.78 -20.68 -15.56
C GLN A 50 -20.58 -19.28 -14.96
N ASP A 51 -19.36 -18.97 -14.49
CA ASP A 51 -19.04 -17.69 -13.90
C ASP A 51 -18.99 -16.61 -14.98
N ALA A 52 -19.69 -15.54 -14.77
CA ALA A 52 -19.70 -14.39 -15.66
C ALA A 52 -18.35 -13.64 -15.70
N LEU A 53 -17.54 -13.83 -14.67
CA LEU A 53 -16.20 -13.28 -14.55
C LEU A 53 -15.18 -14.32 -14.98
N ASN A 54 -14.27 -13.91 -15.86
CA ASN A 54 -13.13 -14.71 -16.24
C ASN A 54 -11.97 -13.76 -16.54
N TYR A 55 -11.16 -13.46 -15.52
CA TYR A 55 -9.96 -12.66 -15.63
C TYR A 55 -8.99 -12.99 -14.50
N TRP A 56 -7.78 -12.50 -14.61
CA TRP A 56 -6.80 -12.61 -13.54
C TRP A 56 -6.16 -11.26 -13.24
N ASP A 57 -5.68 -11.10 -12.00
CA ASP A 57 -4.82 -10.00 -11.60
C ASP A 57 -3.55 -10.51 -10.94
N LEU A 58 -2.49 -9.74 -11.13
CA LEU A 58 -1.20 -9.89 -10.51
C LEU A 58 -0.94 -8.68 -9.64
N ARG A 59 -0.54 -8.89 -8.39
CA ARG A 59 -0.12 -7.85 -7.47
C ARG A 59 1.28 -8.17 -6.95
N ALA A 60 2.12 -7.17 -6.94
CA ALA A 60 3.46 -7.28 -6.38
C ALA A 60 3.78 -6.06 -5.52
N SER A 61 4.49 -6.29 -4.43
CA SER A 61 5.02 -5.25 -3.56
C SER A 61 6.43 -5.62 -3.16
N ILE A 62 7.35 -4.67 -3.28
CA ILE A 62 8.72 -4.81 -2.80
C ILE A 62 9.07 -3.57 -1.97
N ALA A 63 9.62 -3.79 -0.79
CA ALA A 63 10.10 -2.73 0.08
C ALA A 63 11.54 -3.02 0.50
N TYR A 64 12.38 -2.01 0.42
CA TYR A 64 13.76 -2.03 0.90
C TYR A 64 13.95 -0.96 1.96
N PHE A 65 14.68 -1.32 2.99
CA PHE A 65 15.02 -0.48 4.14
C PHE A 65 16.54 -0.47 4.28
N PHE A 66 17.13 0.69 4.06
CA PHE A 66 18.57 0.89 4.06
C PHE A 66 18.99 1.75 5.23
N ASP A 67 19.95 1.25 6.00
CA ASP A 67 20.71 2.04 6.95
C ASP A 67 21.93 2.62 6.22
N LEU A 68 22.00 3.94 6.12
CA LEU A 68 23.10 4.65 5.48
C LEU A 68 24.25 4.98 6.45
N GLY A 69 24.08 4.61 7.73
CA GLY A 69 24.99 5.03 8.80
C GLY A 69 24.71 6.46 9.29
N SER A 70 25.37 6.88 10.37
CA SER A 70 25.24 8.22 10.96
C SER A 70 23.80 8.64 11.26
N ASN A 71 22.93 7.67 11.64
CA ASN A 71 21.52 7.86 11.95
C ASN A 71 20.61 8.20 10.75
N PHE A 72 21.08 7.97 9.52
CA PHE A 72 20.28 8.18 8.31
C PHE A 72 19.74 6.86 7.75
N PHE A 73 18.48 6.88 7.34
CA PHE A 73 17.79 5.71 6.80
C PHE A 73 16.99 6.09 5.56
N ILE A 74 16.90 5.16 4.63
CA ILE A 74 16.05 5.28 3.43
C ILE A 74 15.09 4.10 3.40
N THR A 75 13.84 4.38 3.14
CA THR A 75 12.83 3.37 2.78
C THR A 75 12.39 3.65 1.36
N THR A 76 12.42 2.63 0.52
CA THR A 76 11.79 2.67 -0.81
C THR A 76 10.83 1.51 -0.94
N GLN A 77 9.61 1.79 -1.35
CA GLN A 77 8.57 0.78 -1.58
C GLN A 77 7.99 0.96 -2.97
N TRP A 78 7.88 -0.15 -3.69
CA TRP A 78 7.23 -0.22 -4.98
C TRP A 78 6.07 -1.20 -4.91
N LYS A 79 4.93 -0.80 -5.42
CA LYS A 79 3.75 -1.64 -5.51
C LYS A 79 3.19 -1.56 -6.92
N GLY A 80 2.70 -2.67 -7.41
CA GLY A 80 2.08 -2.74 -8.71
C GLY A 80 0.92 -3.72 -8.73
N LYS A 81 -0.06 -3.39 -9.55
CA LYS A 81 -1.16 -4.26 -9.93
C LYS A 81 -1.23 -4.31 -11.44
N PHE A 82 -1.42 -5.49 -11.97
CA PHE A 82 -1.72 -5.72 -13.38
C PHE A 82 -2.94 -6.61 -13.46
N THR A 83 -4.02 -6.12 -14.02
CA THR A 83 -5.22 -6.91 -14.31
C THR A 83 -5.29 -7.15 -15.80
N GLN A 84 -5.56 -8.41 -16.19
CA GLN A 84 -5.82 -8.73 -17.58
C GLN A 84 -6.99 -7.90 -18.09
N GLU A 85 -6.78 -7.18 -19.17
CA GLU A 85 -7.84 -6.40 -19.81
C GLU A 85 -8.81 -7.35 -20.50
N ASN A 86 -10.03 -7.43 -19.98
CA ASN A 86 -11.13 -8.13 -20.58
C ASN A 86 -12.32 -7.16 -20.62
N LYS A 87 -13.07 -7.16 -21.71
CA LYS A 87 -14.28 -6.32 -21.90
C LYS A 87 -15.35 -6.55 -20.82
N ASN A 88 -15.22 -7.63 -20.07
CA ASN A 88 -16.20 -8.07 -19.09
C ASN A 88 -15.81 -7.76 -17.63
N ILE A 89 -14.75 -6.97 -17.37
CA ILE A 89 -14.38 -6.61 -16.01
C ILE A 89 -15.39 -5.57 -15.47
N PRO A 90 -16.17 -5.90 -14.44
CA PRO A 90 -17.10 -4.94 -13.85
C PRO A 90 -16.36 -3.79 -13.17
N TYR A 91 -17.00 -2.64 -13.08
CA TYR A 91 -16.45 -1.47 -12.39
C TYR A 91 -16.00 -1.78 -10.96
N ALA A 92 -16.78 -2.56 -10.21
CA ALA A 92 -16.45 -2.96 -8.84
C ALA A 92 -15.07 -3.62 -8.69
N ASN A 93 -14.51 -4.19 -9.78
CA ASN A 93 -13.24 -4.91 -9.79
C ASN A 93 -12.06 -4.06 -10.32
N THR A 94 -12.32 -2.79 -10.68
CA THR A 94 -11.30 -1.86 -11.22
C THR A 94 -10.61 -1.01 -10.14
N GLN A 95 -10.65 -1.44 -8.88
CA GLN A 95 -10.01 -0.74 -7.77
C GLN A 95 -8.48 -0.68 -7.92
N ALA A 96 -7.90 0.52 -7.89
CA ALA A 96 -6.46 0.72 -7.97
C ALA A 96 -5.90 1.38 -6.70
N LEU A 97 -5.88 2.69 -6.59
CA LEU A 97 -5.30 3.42 -5.47
C LEU A 97 -6.37 4.08 -4.58
N GLY A 98 -6.05 4.27 -3.29
CA GLY A 98 -6.96 4.87 -2.31
C GLY A 98 -7.90 3.85 -1.63
N TYR A 99 -7.80 2.58 -1.99
CA TYR A 99 -8.50 1.49 -1.33
C TYR A 99 -7.59 0.86 -0.26
N GLY A 100 -7.65 1.38 0.96
CA GLY A 100 -6.75 0.97 2.05
C GLY A 100 -5.45 1.78 2.08
N ASN A 101 -4.30 1.13 2.24
CA ASN A 101 -3.00 1.78 2.43
C ASN A 101 -2.24 2.08 1.12
N ASP A 102 -2.83 1.77 -0.03
CA ASP A 102 -2.20 1.98 -1.33
C ASP A 102 -2.61 3.34 -1.89
N ASN A 103 -1.97 4.39 -1.39
CA ASN A 103 -2.20 5.78 -1.78
C ASN A 103 -0.87 6.53 -1.93
N VAL A 104 -0.88 7.58 -2.72
CA VAL A 104 0.17 8.61 -2.75
C VAL A 104 -0.10 9.57 -1.59
N ARG A 105 0.90 9.88 -0.77
CA ARG A 105 0.75 10.86 0.33
C ARG A 105 0.41 12.24 -0.23
N GLY A 106 -0.61 12.88 0.35
CA GLY A 106 -1.27 14.07 -0.17
C GLY A 106 -2.54 13.78 -0.99
N TYR A 107 -2.82 12.50 -1.30
CA TYR A 107 -4.03 12.05 -2.00
C TYR A 107 -4.81 10.98 -1.22
N GLU A 108 -4.69 10.99 0.11
CA GLU A 108 -5.29 9.96 0.98
C GLU A 108 -6.82 9.91 0.91
N LEU A 109 -7.44 11.03 0.54
CA LEU A 109 -8.90 11.14 0.41
C LEU A 109 -9.39 10.83 -1.01
N ASN A 110 -8.48 10.51 -1.93
CA ASN A 110 -8.82 10.26 -3.32
C ASN A 110 -8.82 8.76 -3.61
N VAL A 111 -9.92 8.29 -4.19
CA VAL A 111 -10.03 6.95 -4.75
C VAL A 111 -9.79 7.04 -6.25
N ILE A 112 -8.91 6.19 -6.76
CA ILE A 112 -8.53 6.17 -8.17
C ILE A 112 -8.74 4.76 -8.70
N ASP A 113 -9.63 4.64 -9.68
CA ASP A 113 -9.96 3.38 -10.31
C ASP A 113 -9.04 3.12 -11.51
N GLY A 114 -8.70 1.86 -11.69
CA GLY A 114 -7.89 1.43 -12.80
C GLY A 114 -7.63 -0.07 -12.80
N THR A 115 -7.29 -0.59 -13.97
CA THR A 115 -6.94 -2.01 -14.15
C THR A 115 -5.47 -2.29 -13.84
N LYS A 116 -4.62 -1.27 -13.96
CA LYS A 116 -3.20 -1.37 -13.71
C LYS A 116 -2.74 -0.16 -12.90
N TYR A 117 -1.80 -0.36 -11.99
CA TYR A 117 -1.11 0.76 -11.35
C TYR A 117 0.34 0.42 -11.01
N LEU A 118 1.13 1.45 -10.91
CA LEU A 118 2.45 1.47 -10.31
C LEU A 118 2.47 2.57 -9.26
N LEU A 119 2.91 2.24 -8.05
CA LEU A 119 3.07 3.17 -6.93
C LEU A 119 4.49 3.03 -6.38
N SER A 120 5.18 4.15 -6.20
CA SER A 120 6.45 4.22 -5.49
C SER A 120 6.33 5.16 -4.30
N LYS A 121 6.72 4.69 -3.12
CA LYS A 121 6.78 5.47 -1.88
C LYS A 121 8.22 5.49 -1.38
N ASN A 122 8.78 6.68 -1.26
CA ASN A 122 10.16 6.87 -0.84
C ASN A 122 10.22 7.79 0.37
N THR A 123 10.95 7.39 1.39
CA THR A 123 11.08 8.17 2.62
C THR A 123 12.53 8.18 3.07
N PHE A 124 13.07 9.37 3.26
CA PHE A 124 14.34 9.59 3.92
C PHE A 124 14.06 9.95 5.38
N LYS A 125 14.78 9.33 6.31
CA LYS A 125 14.57 9.46 7.75
C LYS A 125 15.90 9.79 8.43
N TYR A 126 15.84 10.66 9.43
CA TYR A 126 16.97 10.94 10.32
C TYR A 126 16.59 10.60 11.76
N GLN A 127 17.35 9.77 12.45
CA GLN A 127 17.12 9.47 13.87
C GLN A 127 17.63 10.60 14.73
N LEU A 128 16.75 11.54 15.05
CA LEU A 128 17.08 12.71 15.89
C LEU A 128 17.23 12.31 17.35
N PHE A 129 16.37 11.40 17.83
CA PHE A 129 16.29 11.02 19.24
C PHE A 129 15.98 9.53 19.34
N ASN A 130 16.68 8.85 20.25
CA ASN A 130 16.43 7.45 20.57
C ASN A 130 16.86 7.18 22.01
N LYS A 131 15.92 7.23 22.95
CA LYS A 131 16.18 6.98 24.37
C LYS A 131 15.02 6.26 25.04
N VAL A 132 15.33 5.54 26.09
CA VAL A 132 14.34 4.99 27.01
C VAL A 132 14.11 6.00 28.14
N ILE A 133 12.87 6.46 28.26
CA ILE A 133 12.46 7.45 29.26
C ILE A 133 11.80 6.72 30.45
N PRO A 134 12.37 6.81 31.68
CA PRO A 134 11.73 6.24 32.83
C PRO A 134 10.53 7.09 33.29
N LEU A 135 9.33 6.52 33.22
CA LEU A 135 8.11 7.16 33.73
C LEU A 135 7.82 6.68 35.15
N ARG A 136 8.27 7.44 36.16
CA ARG A 136 8.08 7.11 37.57
C ARG A 136 6.62 7.11 38.06
N ILE A 137 5.71 7.67 37.24
CA ILE A 137 4.27 7.74 37.56
C ILE A 137 3.58 6.36 37.38
N ILE A 138 4.18 5.47 36.57
CA ILE A 138 3.61 4.15 36.31
C ILE A 138 4.15 3.18 37.36
N PRO A 139 3.29 2.58 38.23
CA PRO A 139 3.74 1.71 39.32
C PRO A 139 4.24 0.34 38.86
N TYR A 140 3.91 -0.04 37.61
CA TYR A 140 4.31 -1.34 37.05
C TYR A 140 5.67 -1.24 36.36
N LYS A 141 6.67 -1.96 36.86
CA LYS A 141 8.06 -1.97 36.36
C LYS A 141 8.18 -2.29 34.86
N GLN A 142 7.28 -3.11 34.33
CA GLN A 142 7.28 -3.49 32.90
C GLN A 142 6.80 -2.37 31.96
N PHE A 143 6.11 -1.36 32.48
CA PHE A 143 5.58 -0.23 31.68
C PHE A 143 6.22 1.10 32.04
N ASN A 144 7.10 1.16 33.03
CA ASN A 144 7.72 2.40 33.49
C ASN A 144 8.92 2.85 32.64
N GLN A 145 9.33 2.05 31.64
CA GLN A 145 10.41 2.39 30.71
C GLN A 145 9.84 2.56 29.30
N VAL A 146 9.66 3.79 28.86
CA VAL A 146 9.09 4.12 27.55
C VAL A 146 10.21 4.32 26.54
N PRO A 147 10.40 3.44 25.56
CA PRO A 147 11.26 3.73 24.43
C PRO A 147 10.62 4.87 23.62
N LEU A 148 11.37 5.92 23.37
CA LEU A 148 10.97 7.03 22.52
C LEU A 148 12.03 7.26 21.45
N SER A 149 11.61 7.17 20.21
CA SER A 149 12.43 7.51 19.05
C SER A 149 11.70 8.52 18.20
N ILE A 150 12.42 9.54 17.71
CA ILE A 150 11.88 10.60 16.87
C ILE A 150 12.68 10.65 15.58
N TYR A 151 11.96 10.58 14.45
CA TYR A 151 12.55 10.63 13.13
C TYR A 151 11.90 11.76 12.32
N PRO A 152 12.56 12.91 12.14
CA PRO A 152 12.23 13.82 11.04
C PRO A 152 12.32 13.06 9.70
N THR A 153 11.33 13.26 8.85
CA THR A 153 11.22 12.53 7.58
C THR A 153 10.99 13.48 6.43
N VAL A 154 11.54 13.14 5.28
CA VAL A 154 11.23 13.76 3.99
C VAL A 154 10.74 12.66 3.09
N PHE A 155 9.65 12.88 2.37
CA PHE A 155 9.14 11.88 1.47
C PHE A 155 8.86 12.40 0.06
N PHE A 156 8.95 11.49 -0.88
CA PHE A 156 8.58 11.69 -2.28
C PHE A 156 7.91 10.43 -2.81
N ASP A 157 6.65 10.53 -3.18
CA ASP A 157 5.86 9.44 -3.74
C ASP A 157 5.45 9.77 -5.16
N PHE A 158 5.30 8.76 -5.99
CA PHE A 158 4.69 8.90 -7.29
C PHE A 158 3.90 7.66 -7.67
N ALA A 159 2.88 7.85 -8.48
CA ALA A 159 2.07 6.76 -9.00
C ALA A 159 1.55 7.05 -10.41
N TYR A 160 1.26 5.98 -11.10
CA TYR A 160 0.52 5.99 -12.35
C TYR A 160 -0.56 4.94 -12.31
N VAL A 161 -1.78 5.32 -12.64
CA VAL A 161 -2.93 4.41 -12.74
C VAL A 161 -3.40 4.39 -14.18
N SER A 162 -3.47 3.21 -14.77
CA SER A 162 -4.00 3.00 -16.11
C SER A 162 -5.43 2.47 -16.02
N GLN A 163 -6.34 3.18 -16.66
CA GLN A 163 -7.74 2.78 -16.84
C GLN A 163 -8.05 2.66 -18.32
N ALA A 164 -8.38 1.45 -18.77
CA ALA A 164 -8.70 1.16 -20.16
C ALA A 164 -10.05 1.75 -20.59
N HIS A 165 -10.96 1.93 -19.63
CA HIS A 165 -12.31 2.43 -19.83
C HIS A 165 -12.56 3.70 -18.99
N PRO A 166 -11.97 4.84 -19.36
CA PRO A 166 -12.09 6.09 -18.59
C PRO A 166 -13.54 6.60 -18.48
N GLU A 167 -14.41 6.20 -19.37
CA GLU A 167 -15.85 6.49 -19.34
C GLU A 167 -16.59 5.85 -18.16
N LEU A 168 -16.02 4.80 -17.56
CA LEU A 168 -16.61 4.12 -16.40
C LEU A 168 -16.25 4.76 -15.07
N THR A 169 -15.25 5.63 -15.03
CA THR A 169 -14.77 6.25 -13.79
C THR A 169 -15.03 7.74 -13.78
N SER A 170 -15.35 8.29 -12.61
CA SER A 170 -15.42 9.73 -12.37
C SER A 170 -14.07 10.33 -11.96
N SER A 171 -13.03 9.51 -11.83
CA SER A 171 -11.71 9.96 -11.36
C SER A 171 -10.95 10.67 -12.48
N HIS A 172 -10.66 11.95 -12.27
CA HIS A 172 -9.78 12.73 -13.16
C HIS A 172 -8.28 12.42 -12.94
N LEU A 173 -7.93 11.55 -12.00
CA LEU A 173 -6.55 11.19 -11.66
C LEU A 173 -6.07 9.94 -12.37
N SER A 174 -6.93 9.20 -13.08
CA SER A 174 -6.53 8.07 -13.92
C SER A 174 -5.83 8.53 -15.20
N ASN A 175 -4.97 7.66 -15.74
CA ASN A 175 -4.19 7.88 -16.97
C ASN A 175 -3.24 9.09 -16.91
N ARG A 176 -2.75 9.43 -15.72
CA ARG A 176 -1.73 10.48 -15.50
C ARG A 176 -0.79 10.11 -14.35
N TRP A 177 0.36 10.74 -14.35
CA TRP A 177 1.26 10.68 -13.22
C TRP A 177 0.77 11.53 -12.06
N ILE A 178 0.87 11.01 -10.86
CA ILE A 178 0.49 11.65 -9.60
C ILE A 178 1.75 11.70 -8.74
N TYR A 179 2.02 12.83 -8.12
CA TYR A 179 3.20 13.06 -7.29
C TYR A 179 2.79 13.63 -5.95
N GLY A 180 3.44 13.16 -4.89
CA GLY A 180 3.30 13.69 -3.54
C GLY A 180 4.67 13.87 -2.91
N MET A 181 4.89 14.98 -2.24
CA MET A 181 6.11 15.23 -1.47
C MET A 181 5.79 15.99 -0.19
N GLY A 182 6.59 15.82 0.82
CA GLY A 182 6.40 16.53 2.07
C GLY A 182 7.44 16.20 3.12
N LEU A 183 7.22 16.83 4.28
CA LEU A 183 8.00 16.66 5.49
C LEU A 183 7.10 16.08 6.57
N GLY A 184 7.66 15.32 7.49
CA GLY A 184 6.93 14.74 8.60
C GLY A 184 7.84 14.42 9.78
N PHE A 185 7.23 13.96 10.86
CA PHE A 185 7.91 13.43 12.02
C PHE A 185 7.26 12.10 12.39
N ASP A 186 8.06 11.04 12.45
CA ASP A 186 7.62 9.76 12.97
C ASP A 186 8.03 9.70 14.46
N ILE A 187 7.08 9.46 15.35
CA ILE A 187 7.31 9.29 16.78
C ILE A 187 7.02 7.84 17.12
N VAL A 188 8.06 7.09 17.40
CA VAL A 188 7.96 5.66 17.69
C VAL A 188 8.05 5.45 19.18
N THR A 189 7.04 4.82 19.77
CA THR A 189 6.96 4.52 21.19
C THR A 189 6.63 3.04 21.43
N TYR A 190 6.05 2.70 22.60
CA TYR A 190 5.54 1.38 22.90
C TYR A 190 4.48 0.91 21.90
N TYR A 191 4.45 -0.41 21.68
CA TYR A 191 3.37 -1.12 20.98
C TYR A 191 3.03 -0.55 19.60
N ASN A 192 4.04 -0.07 18.87
CA ASN A 192 3.86 0.35 17.47
C ASN A 192 2.99 1.60 17.26
N PHE A 193 2.87 2.46 18.25
CA PHE A 193 2.38 3.81 18.01
C PHE A 193 3.44 4.58 17.21
N VAL A 194 3.13 4.87 15.96
CA VAL A 194 3.93 5.67 15.04
C VAL A 194 3.12 6.90 14.65
#